data_6cd79d38299056e7cc7cef419827b8b7
#
_entry.id   6cd79d38299056e7cc7cef419827b8b7
#
_cell.length_a   1.000
_cell.length_b   1.000
_cell.length_c   1.000
_cell.angle_alpha   90.00
_cell.angle_beta   90.00
_cell.angle_gamma   90.00
#
_symmetry.space_group_name_H-M   'P 1'
#
loop_
_entity.id
_entity.type
_entity.pdbx_description
1 polymer ?
#
loop_
_entity_poly.entity_id
_entity_poly.type
_entity_poly.pdbx_seq_one_letter_code
_entity_poly.pdbx_strand_id
1 'polypeptide(L)'
;MVYFGTSTSPVLAVSKVGALKRSSDVIEYKEGGNPVILKGLGRTKYDAITLERGLTQDRDFVEWANAAQVLDRGAPSTSLKNLRREVRIDLLNEEGQPVWRFNVHRCWVSEYQSLPDLDAGANAIALEHIKLEHEGWEQDTTLAELLEQ
;
A
#
# COMPACT_ATOMS: atom_id res chain seq x y z
N MET A 1 -3.01 10.60 -4.22
CA MET A 1 -4.34 10.43 -3.57
C MET A 1 -4.64 8.97 -3.36
N VAL A 2 -5.20 8.62 -2.23
CA VAL A 2 -5.59 7.25 -1.90
C VAL A 2 -7.11 7.20 -1.71
N TYR A 3 -7.74 6.19 -2.29
CA TYR A 3 -9.19 5.99 -2.27
C TYR A 3 -9.51 4.58 -1.77
N PHE A 4 -10.66 4.43 -1.13
CA PHE A 4 -11.17 3.11 -0.79
C PHE A 4 -12.14 2.62 -1.88
N GLY A 5 -11.84 1.44 -2.43
CA GLY A 5 -12.68 0.78 -3.42
C GLY A 5 -12.98 1.67 -4.63
N THR A 6 -14.25 1.83 -4.95
CA THR A 6 -14.74 2.66 -6.06
C THR A 6 -15.11 4.08 -5.66
N SER A 7 -14.79 4.48 -4.43
CA SER A 7 -15.12 5.82 -3.94
C SER A 7 -14.48 6.91 -4.81
N THR A 8 -15.24 7.97 -5.06
CA THR A 8 -14.78 9.16 -5.77
C THR A 8 -14.13 10.17 -4.84
N SER A 9 -14.37 10.04 -3.54
CA SER A 9 -13.78 10.91 -2.53
C SER A 9 -12.46 10.33 -2.04
N PRO A 10 -11.35 11.09 -2.09
CA PRO A 10 -10.09 10.62 -1.56
C PRO A 10 -10.16 10.48 -0.05
N VAL A 11 -9.64 9.37 0.46
CA VAL A 11 -9.50 9.14 1.90
C VAL A 11 -8.26 9.81 2.43
N LEU A 12 -7.23 9.88 1.60
CA LEU A 12 -5.91 10.28 2.04
C LEU A 12 -5.14 10.98 0.95
N ALA A 13 -4.69 12.21 1.23
CA ALA A 13 -3.66 12.87 0.46
C ALA A 13 -2.31 12.55 1.12
N VAL A 14 -1.47 11.79 0.43
CA VAL A 14 -0.16 11.40 0.95
C VAL A 14 0.95 12.20 0.29
N SER A 15 1.98 12.51 1.05
CA SER A 15 3.17 13.20 0.54
C SER A 15 4.15 12.22 -0.10
N LYS A 16 4.13 10.96 0.35
CA LYS A 16 5.04 9.94 -0.15
C LYS A 16 4.36 8.57 -0.18
N VAL A 17 4.56 7.86 -1.28
CA VAL A 17 4.17 6.46 -1.44
C VAL A 17 5.43 5.64 -1.62
N GLY A 18 5.59 4.61 -0.81
CA GLY A 18 6.69 3.65 -0.96
C GLY A 18 6.57 2.83 -2.23
N ALA A 19 7.62 2.11 -2.58
CA ALA A 19 7.65 1.34 -3.79
C ALA A 19 6.60 0.22 -3.81
N LEU A 20 5.91 0.07 -4.94
CA LEU A 20 5.09 -1.08 -5.23
C LEU A 20 6.00 -2.14 -5.84
N LYS A 21 6.29 -3.17 -5.07
CA LYS A 21 7.26 -4.19 -5.47
C LYS A 21 6.67 -5.59 -5.38
N ARG A 22 6.90 -6.34 -6.43
CA ARG A 22 6.58 -7.77 -6.50
C ARG A 22 7.86 -8.52 -6.75
N SER A 23 8.11 -9.58 -5.99
CA SER A 23 9.25 -10.46 -6.19
C SER A 23 8.78 -11.90 -6.22
N SER A 24 9.52 -12.73 -6.93
CA SER A 24 9.27 -14.16 -6.99
C SER A 24 10.53 -14.90 -6.59
N ASP A 25 10.37 -15.92 -5.76
CA ASP A 25 11.48 -16.79 -5.41
C ASP A 25 11.93 -17.56 -6.64
N VAL A 26 13.24 -17.74 -6.78
CA VAL A 26 13.83 -18.52 -7.85
C VAL A 26 14.14 -19.92 -7.33
N ILE A 27 13.60 -20.91 -8.00
CA ILE A 27 13.90 -22.32 -7.71
C ILE A 27 14.98 -22.75 -8.68
N GLU A 28 16.13 -23.19 -8.13
CA GLU A 28 17.21 -23.73 -8.93
C GLU A 28 17.15 -25.25 -8.89
N TYR A 29 17.24 -25.87 -10.07
CA TYR A 29 17.31 -27.32 -10.17
C TYR A 29 18.27 -27.72 -11.27
N LYS A 30 18.82 -28.92 -11.13
CA LYS A 30 19.78 -29.48 -12.09
C LYS A 30 19.26 -30.83 -12.58
N GLU A 31 19.05 -30.94 -13.89
CA GLU A 31 18.73 -32.22 -14.51
C GLU A 31 20.03 -33.04 -14.71
N GLY A 32 19.91 -34.33 -14.48
CA GLY A 32 21.06 -35.26 -14.63
C GLY A 32 21.67 -35.15 -16.05
N GLY A 33 22.99 -34.93 -16.10
CA GLY A 33 23.70 -34.81 -17.36
C GLY A 33 23.72 -33.42 -18.00
N ASN A 34 22.95 -32.46 -17.47
CA ASN A 34 22.98 -31.10 -17.95
C ASN A 34 23.95 -30.24 -17.11
N PRO A 35 24.97 -29.59 -17.71
CA PRO A 35 25.91 -28.75 -16.97
C PRO A 35 25.31 -27.40 -16.57
N VAL A 36 24.13 -27.03 -17.07
CA VAL A 36 23.47 -25.75 -16.79
C VAL A 36 22.46 -25.90 -15.66
N ILE A 37 22.53 -25.01 -14.67
CA ILE A 37 21.53 -24.91 -13.61
C ILE A 37 20.29 -24.28 -14.21
N LEU A 38 19.15 -24.98 -14.11
CA LEU A 38 17.87 -24.49 -14.57
C LEU A 38 17.19 -23.70 -13.45
N LYS A 39 16.52 -22.61 -13.82
CA LYS A 39 15.80 -21.74 -12.90
C LYS A 39 14.32 -21.79 -13.16
N GLY A 40 13.54 -22.05 -12.11
CA GLY A 40 12.08 -22.04 -12.17
C GLY A 40 11.50 -20.92 -11.31
N LEU A 41 10.23 -20.63 -11.56
CA LEU A 41 9.48 -19.65 -10.79
C LEU A 41 8.98 -20.28 -9.49
N GLY A 42 9.36 -19.70 -8.36
CA GLY A 42 8.88 -20.09 -7.04
C GLY A 42 7.72 -19.24 -6.57
N ARG A 43 7.63 -19.04 -5.25
CA ARG A 43 6.56 -18.25 -4.63
C ARG A 43 6.68 -16.78 -4.98
N THR A 44 5.55 -16.17 -5.37
CA THR A 44 5.45 -14.72 -5.58
C THR A 44 5.11 -14.03 -4.27
N LYS A 45 5.82 -12.94 -3.98
CA LYS A 45 5.62 -12.11 -2.79
C LYS A 45 5.37 -10.67 -3.21
N TYR A 46 4.48 -10.02 -2.47
CA TYR A 46 4.25 -8.58 -2.60
C TYR A 46 4.73 -7.89 -1.33
N ASP A 47 5.64 -6.94 -1.49
CA ASP A 47 6.16 -6.18 -0.38
C ASP A 47 5.12 -5.19 0.14
N ALA A 48 5.14 -4.92 1.44
CA ALA A 48 4.27 -3.94 2.06
C ALA A 48 4.49 -2.54 1.47
N ILE A 49 3.42 -1.75 1.41
CA ILE A 49 3.45 -0.39 0.90
C ILE A 49 3.48 0.57 2.07
N THR A 50 4.44 1.49 2.07
CA THR A 50 4.54 2.54 3.08
C THR A 50 3.94 3.84 2.54
N LEU A 51 3.06 4.46 3.32
CA LEU A 51 2.45 5.76 3.03
C LEU A 51 2.84 6.76 4.12
N GLU A 52 3.24 7.96 3.71
CA GLU A 52 3.57 9.05 4.63
C GLU A 52 2.72 10.26 4.29
N ARG A 53 2.24 10.95 5.32
CA ARG A 53 1.52 12.21 5.18
C ARG A 53 1.84 13.15 6.34
N GLY A 54 1.61 14.45 6.13
CA GLY A 54 1.63 15.42 7.23
C GLY A 54 0.52 15.11 8.23
N LEU A 55 0.73 15.48 9.48
CA LEU A 55 -0.28 15.30 10.52
C LEU A 55 -1.59 16.00 10.14
N THR A 56 -2.70 15.30 10.25
CA THR A 56 -4.03 15.79 9.93
C THR A 56 -5.05 15.26 10.93
N GLN A 57 -6.17 15.96 11.04
CA GLN A 57 -7.27 15.55 11.92
C GLN A 57 -8.28 14.62 11.24
N ASP A 58 -7.98 14.18 10.03
CA ASP A 58 -8.83 13.24 9.31
C ASP A 58 -8.85 11.88 10.02
N ARG A 59 -10.05 11.42 10.35
CA ARG A 59 -10.25 10.22 11.17
C ARG A 59 -10.42 8.92 10.40
N ASP A 60 -10.83 8.98 9.15
CA ASP A 60 -11.18 7.77 8.37
C ASP A 60 -10.04 6.77 8.32
N PHE A 61 -8.84 7.29 8.18
CA PHE A 61 -7.65 6.48 8.15
C PHE A 61 -7.28 5.91 9.52
N VAL A 62 -7.37 6.74 10.55
CA VAL A 62 -7.10 6.35 11.94
C VAL A 62 -8.08 5.27 12.40
N GLU A 63 -9.33 5.38 12.03
CA GLU A 63 -10.36 4.38 12.34
C GLU A 63 -10.05 3.03 11.69
N TRP A 64 -9.59 3.05 10.46
CA TRP A 64 -9.17 1.83 9.77
C TRP A 64 -7.95 1.20 10.43
N ALA A 65 -6.94 2.00 10.77
CA ALA A 65 -5.76 1.52 11.48
C ALA A 65 -6.10 0.94 12.85
N ASN A 66 -7.02 1.58 13.57
CA ASN A 66 -7.44 1.12 14.89
C ASN A 66 -8.29 -0.16 14.83
N ALA A 67 -8.97 -0.43 13.72
CA ALA A 67 -9.73 -1.65 13.55
C ALA A 67 -8.84 -2.91 13.66
N ALA A 68 -7.59 -2.82 13.26
CA ALA A 68 -6.63 -3.91 13.42
C ALA A 68 -6.33 -4.23 14.89
N GLN A 69 -6.25 -3.20 15.74
CA GLN A 69 -6.02 -3.36 17.17
C GLN A 69 -7.19 -4.05 17.89
N VAL A 70 -8.40 -3.76 17.46
CA VAL A 70 -9.61 -4.38 18.05
C VAL A 70 -9.63 -5.89 17.82
N LEU A 71 -9.14 -6.34 16.66
CA LEU A 71 -8.98 -7.77 16.37
C LEU A 71 -7.97 -8.45 17.29
N ASP A 72 -6.85 -7.79 17.54
CA ASP A 72 -5.80 -8.32 18.41
C ASP A 72 -6.29 -8.50 19.86
N ARG A 73 -7.21 -7.65 20.31
CA ARG A 73 -7.82 -7.72 21.64
C ARG A 73 -8.98 -8.72 21.74
N GLY A 74 -9.26 -9.47 20.68
CA GLY A 74 -10.26 -10.54 20.71
C GLY A 74 -11.71 -10.08 20.69
N ALA A 75 -12.00 -8.90 20.18
CA ALA A 75 -13.38 -8.42 20.07
C ALA A 75 -14.15 -9.24 19.00
N PRO A 76 -15.28 -9.86 19.38
CA PRO A 76 -15.97 -10.80 18.48
C PRO A 76 -16.72 -10.14 17.32
N SER A 77 -16.84 -8.83 17.32
CA SER A 77 -17.61 -8.09 16.31
C SER A 77 -16.83 -7.70 15.06
N THR A 78 -15.52 -7.90 15.06
CA THR A 78 -14.67 -7.48 13.95
C THR A 78 -14.13 -8.71 13.21
N SER A 79 -14.60 -8.93 12.00
CA SER A 79 -14.09 -10.01 11.16
C SER A 79 -12.92 -9.52 10.31
N LEU A 80 -11.99 -10.41 10.01
CA LEU A 80 -10.89 -10.15 9.06
C LEU A 80 -11.40 -9.64 7.71
N LYS A 81 -12.58 -10.07 7.31
CA LYS A 81 -13.23 -9.65 6.08
C LYS A 81 -13.53 -8.15 6.05
N ASN A 82 -13.92 -7.58 7.19
CA ASN A 82 -14.22 -6.15 7.30
C ASN A 82 -12.96 -5.29 7.44
N LEU A 83 -11.86 -5.90 7.86
CA LEU A 83 -10.58 -5.22 8.01
C LEU A 83 -9.91 -4.98 6.66
N ARG A 84 -10.03 -5.92 5.74
CA ARG A 84 -9.39 -5.86 4.43
C ARG A 84 -10.21 -5.03 3.47
N ARG A 85 -9.56 -4.06 2.82
CA ARG A 85 -10.20 -3.14 1.88
C ARG A 85 -9.43 -3.09 0.57
N GLU A 86 -10.18 -2.85 -0.51
CA GLU A 86 -9.59 -2.50 -1.79
C GLU A 86 -9.14 -1.04 -1.73
N VAL A 87 -7.92 -0.78 -2.16
CA VAL A 87 -7.32 0.55 -2.14
C VAL A 87 -6.90 0.94 -3.55
N ARG A 88 -7.22 2.15 -3.96
CA ARG A 88 -6.78 2.74 -5.22
C ARG A 88 -5.81 3.86 -4.92
N ILE A 89 -4.65 3.84 -5.56
CA ILE A 89 -3.63 4.86 -5.43
C ILE A 89 -3.50 5.58 -6.77
N ASP A 90 -3.81 6.86 -6.78
CA ASP A 90 -3.67 7.72 -7.96
C ASP A 90 -2.48 8.66 -7.76
N LEU A 91 -1.56 8.66 -8.72
CA LEU A 91 -0.51 9.67 -8.82
C LEU A 91 -1.03 10.80 -9.69
N LEU A 92 -0.94 12.01 -9.18
CA LEU A 92 -1.42 13.20 -9.86
C LEU A 92 -0.25 13.98 -10.48
N ASN A 93 -0.52 14.64 -11.61
CA ASN A 93 0.42 15.61 -12.18
C ASN A 93 0.28 16.97 -11.47
N GLU A 94 1.03 17.96 -11.93
CA GLU A 94 0.99 19.32 -11.38
C GLU A 94 -0.35 20.01 -11.52
N GLU A 95 -1.16 19.58 -12.49
CA GLU A 95 -2.52 20.09 -12.74
C GLU A 95 -3.59 19.40 -11.92
N GLY A 96 -3.21 18.40 -11.10
CA GLY A 96 -4.13 17.62 -10.30
C GLY A 96 -4.84 16.50 -11.03
N GLN A 97 -4.42 16.17 -12.25
CA GLN A 97 -4.99 15.09 -13.04
C GLN A 97 -4.29 13.76 -12.74
N PRO A 98 -5.02 12.65 -12.61
CA PRO A 98 -4.40 11.36 -12.38
C PRO A 98 -3.65 10.87 -13.61
N VAL A 99 -2.35 10.60 -13.46
CA VAL A 99 -1.45 10.11 -14.52
C VAL A 99 -1.23 8.61 -14.42
N TRP A 100 -1.17 8.09 -13.21
CA TRP A 100 -0.98 6.67 -12.91
C TRP A 100 -1.99 6.22 -11.88
N ARG A 101 -2.53 5.03 -12.07
CA ARG A 101 -3.47 4.43 -11.13
C ARG A 101 -3.07 3.00 -10.84
N PHE A 102 -3.03 2.68 -9.56
CA PHE A 102 -2.78 1.33 -9.08
C PHE A 102 -3.92 0.87 -8.19
N ASN A 103 -4.43 -0.31 -8.44
CA ASN A 103 -5.43 -0.95 -7.60
C ASN A 103 -4.73 -1.98 -6.72
N VAL A 104 -4.86 -1.86 -5.43
CA VAL A 104 -4.23 -2.72 -4.44
C VAL A 104 -5.30 -3.52 -3.72
N HIS A 105 -5.14 -4.85 -3.71
CA HIS A 105 -6.17 -5.77 -3.29
C HIS A 105 -6.01 -6.20 -1.85
N ARG A 106 -7.13 -6.18 -1.12
CA ARG A 106 -7.25 -6.73 0.23
C ARG A 106 -6.21 -6.18 1.19
N CYS A 107 -6.16 -4.86 1.28
CA CYS A 107 -5.21 -4.13 2.12
C CYS A 107 -5.68 -4.06 3.56
N TRP A 108 -4.73 -4.13 4.46
CA TRP A 108 -4.92 -3.85 5.87
C TRP A 108 -3.68 -3.16 6.44
N VAL A 109 -3.88 -2.39 7.51
CA VAL A 109 -2.80 -1.62 8.13
C VAL A 109 -2.07 -2.50 9.12
N SER A 110 -0.80 -2.79 8.84
CA SER A 110 0.06 -3.59 9.73
C SER A 110 0.83 -2.74 10.73
N GLU A 111 1.10 -1.49 10.37
CA GLU A 111 1.85 -0.56 11.22
C GLU A 111 1.28 0.85 11.05
N TYR A 112 1.09 1.54 12.16
CA TYR A 112 0.64 2.92 12.17
C TYR A 112 1.46 3.73 13.17
N GLN A 113 2.16 4.75 12.66
CA GLN A 113 2.91 5.70 13.46
C GLN A 113 2.20 7.05 13.38
N SER A 114 1.51 7.41 14.46
CA SER A 114 0.73 8.65 14.53
C SER A 114 1.58 9.90 14.74
N LEU A 115 2.75 9.73 15.34
CA LEU A 115 3.65 10.82 15.64
C LEU A 115 5.10 10.32 15.55
N PRO A 116 5.96 10.97 14.75
CA PRO A 116 7.38 10.63 14.72
C PRO A 116 8.10 11.17 15.95
N ASP A 117 9.37 10.78 16.10
CA ASP A 117 10.23 11.39 17.11
C ASP A 117 10.34 12.90 16.84
N LEU A 118 9.98 13.70 17.83
CA LEU A 118 10.09 15.15 17.77
C LEU A 118 11.27 15.62 18.60
N ASP A 119 12.22 16.29 17.95
CA ASP A 119 13.34 16.96 18.59
C ASP A 119 13.17 18.48 18.41
N ALA A 120 13.13 19.20 19.52
CA ALA A 120 12.97 20.65 19.53
C ALA A 120 14.12 21.38 18.81
N GLY A 121 15.29 20.74 18.65
CA GLY A 121 16.44 21.28 17.91
C GLY A 121 16.46 20.93 16.43
N ALA A 122 15.56 20.11 15.95
CA ALA A 122 15.54 19.65 14.55
C ALA A 122 14.46 20.36 13.74
N ASN A 123 14.78 20.72 12.50
CA ASN A 123 13.82 21.30 11.53
C ASN A 123 13.04 20.18 10.82
N ALA A 124 12.52 19.21 11.56
CA ALA A 124 11.80 18.08 11.00
C ALA A 124 10.30 18.39 10.91
N ILE A 125 9.70 18.08 9.77
CA ILE A 125 8.26 18.13 9.57
C ILE A 125 7.67 16.88 10.23
N ALA A 126 6.64 17.04 11.06
CA ALA A 126 5.94 15.92 11.65
C ALA A 126 5.13 15.18 10.59
N LEU A 127 5.48 13.92 10.35
CA LEU A 127 4.81 13.04 9.40
C LEU A 127 4.25 11.83 10.11
N GLU A 128 3.03 11.45 9.78
CA GLU A 128 2.53 10.15 10.18
C GLU A 128 2.85 9.12 9.09
N HIS A 129 3.03 7.90 9.52
CA HIS A 129 3.52 6.81 8.70
C HIS A 129 2.62 5.60 8.84
N ILE A 130 2.36 4.95 7.72
CA ILE A 130 1.49 3.81 7.65
C ILE A 130 2.11 2.75 6.77
N LYS A 131 1.99 1.51 7.20
CA LYS A 131 2.41 0.37 6.42
C LYS A 131 1.20 -0.50 6.09
N LEU A 132 1.00 -0.73 4.79
CA LEU A 132 -0.09 -1.56 4.29
C LEU A 132 0.43 -2.91 3.84
N GLU A 133 -0.15 -3.97 4.39
CA GLU A 133 -0.03 -5.31 3.83
C GLU A 133 -1.16 -5.54 2.84
N HIS A 134 -0.92 -6.31 1.80
CA HIS A 134 -1.89 -6.55 0.73
C HIS A 134 -1.66 -7.91 0.05
N GLU A 135 -2.61 -8.32 -0.78
CA GLU A 135 -2.54 -9.59 -1.50
C GLU A 135 -2.17 -9.43 -2.98
N GLY A 136 -1.88 -8.23 -3.42
CA GLY A 136 -1.47 -7.95 -4.78
C GLY A 136 -1.89 -6.57 -5.25
N TRP A 137 -1.30 -6.13 -6.35
CA TRP A 137 -1.63 -4.85 -6.98
C TRP A 137 -1.61 -4.98 -8.50
N GLU A 138 -2.37 -4.11 -9.16
CA GLU A 138 -2.45 -4.02 -10.61
C GLU A 138 -2.38 -2.56 -11.03
N GLN A 139 -1.71 -2.30 -12.14
CA GLN A 139 -1.72 -0.99 -12.77
C GLN A 139 -2.95 -0.88 -13.69
N ASP A 140 -3.69 0.19 -13.57
CA ASP A 140 -4.80 0.49 -14.47
C ASP A 140 -4.25 1.14 -15.75
N THR A 141 -4.13 0.35 -16.80
CA THR A 141 -3.59 0.80 -18.08
C THR A 141 -4.56 1.64 -18.90
N THR A 142 -5.86 1.62 -18.56
CA THR A 142 -6.87 2.39 -19.31
C THR A 142 -6.69 3.90 -19.11
N LEU A 143 -6.14 4.32 -17.98
CA LEU A 143 -5.91 5.71 -17.66
C LEU A 143 -4.81 6.34 -18.52
N ALA A 144 -3.79 5.57 -18.88
CA ALA A 144 -2.67 6.05 -19.70
C ALA A 144 -3.10 6.44 -21.13
N GLU A 145 -4.10 5.76 -21.67
CA GLU A 145 -4.61 6.06 -23.02
C GLU A 145 -5.35 7.39 -23.10
N LEU A 146 -5.96 7.84 -22.01
CA LEU A 146 -6.70 9.09 -21.97
C LEU A 146 -5.79 10.32 -21.94
N LEU A 147 -4.52 10.15 -21.62
CA LEU A 147 -3.55 11.23 -21.48
C LEU A 147 -2.77 11.53 -22.76
N GLU A 148 -2.78 10.63 -23.72
CA GLU A 148 -2.12 10.78 -25.03
C GLU A 148 -2.96 11.55 -26.05
N GLN A 149 -4.16 11.93 -25.68
CA GLN A 149 -5.04 12.76 -26.52
C GLN A 149 -4.90 14.26 -26.13
#